data_8a10d12b6fbe9682c0b471d6d2b99d0a
#
_entry.id   8a10d12b6fbe9682c0b471d6d2b99d0a
#
_cell.length_a   1.000
_cell.length_b   1.000
_cell.length_c   1.000
_cell.angle_alpha   90.00
_cell.angle_beta   90.00
_cell.angle_gamma   90.00
#
_symmetry.space_group_name_H-M   'P 1'
#
loop_
_entity.id
_entity.type
_entity.pdbx_description
1 polymer ?
#
loop_
_entity_poly.entity_id
_entity_poly.type
_entity_poly.pdbx_seq_one_letter_code
_entity_poly.pdbx_strand_id
1 'polypeptide(L)'
;MSKPLVSVVTPVYNGAAFLSNCIESVLRQTYSNWDYTIVDNCSTDGTRGIAQTYAKRDNRIRVCMNDVFLDIVANHNKAFRLISPDSKYCKQVSADDWLFPECLERMVELGEANPSVGIIGSFQLCNDHVAWLGFEYPKQVFSGREVCRRIFLGGERTFGFGSPTSLMYRADLVRLGEEFFPNPSPHADTSACFKHLQNSSFGFVYQVLSYERSHTATETSRSKDLNRYSSAYLHDLILYGPSYLDKQELAQQLKKNVQSYHRFLAVNYFVGFRDKEFWNYHEKRLEELGYPFNLIALLKATGLAFCQAVLHPGQAIGKMWKRLSHTSWRFKTQPSPPGLETSGDKLKDRKLSSPPQNLR
;
A
#
# COMPACT_ATOMS: atom_id res chain seq x y z
N MET A 1 1.66 27.55 19.94
CA MET A 1 2.79 26.70 19.45
C MET A 1 2.77 26.71 17.93
N SER A 2 3.93 26.73 17.27
CA SER A 2 4.01 26.66 15.82
C SER A 2 3.54 25.28 15.36
N LYS A 3 2.79 25.21 14.26
CA LYS A 3 2.38 23.92 13.65
C LYS A 3 3.65 23.13 13.26
N PRO A 4 3.80 21.83 13.61
CA PRO A 4 4.98 21.05 13.23
C PRO A 4 5.11 20.88 11.72
N LEU A 5 6.34 20.80 11.21
CA LEU A 5 6.60 20.57 9.79
C LEU A 5 6.31 19.12 9.42
N VAL A 6 5.58 18.92 8.34
CA VAL A 6 5.34 17.61 7.70
C VAL A 6 6.14 17.55 6.40
N SER A 7 7.10 16.63 6.30
CA SER A 7 7.72 16.32 5.01
C SER A 7 6.86 15.32 4.24
N VAL A 8 6.35 15.76 3.09
CA VAL A 8 5.67 14.88 2.14
C VAL A 8 6.68 14.34 1.15
N VAL A 9 6.58 13.06 0.78
CA VAL A 9 7.47 12.43 -0.20
C VAL A 9 6.68 11.60 -1.21
N THR A 10 7.08 11.70 -2.49
CA THR A 10 6.54 10.86 -3.56
C THR A 10 7.68 10.27 -4.38
N PRO A 11 8.06 9.00 -4.12
CA PRO A 11 8.90 8.26 -5.05
C PRO A 11 8.10 7.91 -6.30
N VAL A 12 8.65 8.15 -7.50
CA VAL A 12 7.93 7.95 -8.75
C VAL A 12 8.84 7.36 -9.84
N TYR A 13 8.27 6.48 -10.66
CA TYR A 13 8.82 5.99 -11.91
C TYR A 13 7.71 5.88 -12.95
N ASN A 14 7.84 6.60 -14.07
CA ASN A 14 6.86 6.62 -15.16
C ASN A 14 5.41 6.87 -14.68
N GLY A 15 5.22 7.94 -13.91
CA GLY A 15 3.94 8.32 -13.31
C GLY A 15 3.23 9.48 -14.00
N ALA A 16 3.58 9.86 -15.22
CA ALA A 16 3.05 11.05 -15.91
C ALA A 16 1.53 11.11 -15.96
N ALA A 17 0.87 9.96 -16.07
CA ALA A 17 -0.59 9.88 -16.14
C ALA A 17 -1.30 10.32 -14.85
N PHE A 18 -0.63 10.24 -13.69
CA PHE A 18 -1.28 10.40 -12.39
C PHE A 18 -0.63 11.46 -11.50
N LEU A 19 0.66 11.75 -11.70
CA LEU A 19 1.47 12.59 -10.81
C LEU A 19 0.86 13.98 -10.59
N SER A 20 0.23 14.57 -11.59
CA SER A 20 -0.45 15.88 -11.44
C SER A 20 -1.55 15.81 -10.37
N ASN A 21 -2.39 14.76 -10.38
CA ASN A 21 -3.45 14.59 -9.38
C ASN A 21 -2.87 14.39 -7.97
N CYS A 22 -1.79 13.62 -7.86
CA CYS A 22 -1.08 13.42 -6.61
C CYS A 22 -0.57 14.76 -6.04
N ILE A 23 0.18 15.54 -6.84
CA ILE A 23 0.73 16.85 -6.42
C ILE A 23 -0.39 17.83 -6.03
N GLU A 24 -1.42 17.95 -6.84
CA GLU A 24 -2.58 18.82 -6.57
C GLU A 24 -3.28 18.46 -5.25
N SER A 25 -3.31 17.17 -4.89
CA SER A 25 -3.90 16.76 -3.62
C SER A 25 -3.09 17.21 -2.40
N VAL A 26 -1.77 17.30 -2.53
CA VAL A 26 -0.88 17.84 -1.49
C VAL A 26 -1.03 19.37 -1.41
N LEU A 27 -1.10 20.05 -2.56
CA LEU A 27 -1.32 21.50 -2.61
C LEU A 27 -2.65 21.94 -1.97
N ARG A 28 -3.68 21.10 -2.02
CA ARG A 28 -5.01 21.35 -1.45
C ARG A 28 -5.15 21.00 0.03
N GLN A 29 -4.08 20.59 0.70
CA GLN A 29 -4.16 20.27 2.13
C GLN A 29 -4.51 21.49 2.97
N THR A 30 -5.44 21.33 3.92
CA THR A 30 -5.82 22.36 4.90
C THR A 30 -4.68 22.70 5.87
N TYR A 31 -3.82 21.72 6.10
CA TYR A 31 -2.59 21.90 6.85
C TYR A 31 -1.53 22.56 5.98
N SER A 32 -1.01 23.74 6.41
CA SER A 32 -0.16 24.58 5.57
C SER A 32 1.35 24.40 5.77
N ASN A 33 1.79 23.86 6.94
CA ASN A 33 3.22 23.74 7.26
C ASN A 33 3.80 22.39 6.80
N TRP A 34 4.01 22.28 5.50
CA TRP A 34 4.63 21.11 4.87
C TRP A 34 5.68 21.51 3.83
N ASP A 35 6.64 20.63 3.59
CA ASP A 35 7.49 20.60 2.42
C ASP A 35 7.22 19.31 1.61
N TYR A 36 7.58 19.32 0.32
CA TYR A 36 7.27 18.20 -0.56
C TYR A 36 8.46 17.83 -1.45
N THR A 37 8.92 16.59 -1.37
CA THR A 37 9.99 16.06 -2.21
C THR A 37 9.45 14.99 -3.15
N ILE A 38 9.58 15.22 -4.46
CA ILE A 38 9.28 14.25 -5.50
C ILE A 38 10.60 13.61 -5.95
N VAL A 39 10.69 12.28 -5.88
CA VAL A 39 11.92 11.55 -6.21
C VAL A 39 11.70 10.76 -7.51
N ASP A 40 12.21 11.30 -8.60
CA ASP A 40 12.11 10.70 -9.93
C ASP A 40 13.16 9.61 -10.12
N ASN A 41 12.72 8.38 -10.32
CA ASN A 41 13.54 7.19 -10.48
C ASN A 41 13.92 6.93 -11.95
N CYS A 42 14.56 7.88 -12.61
CA CYS A 42 14.94 7.78 -14.02
C CYS A 42 13.75 7.59 -14.98
N SER A 43 12.66 8.31 -14.78
CA SER A 43 11.48 8.22 -15.65
C SER A 43 11.79 8.61 -17.10
N THR A 44 11.17 7.87 -18.02
CA THR A 44 11.34 8.02 -19.47
C THR A 44 10.11 8.63 -20.17
N ASP A 45 9.05 8.90 -19.38
CA ASP A 45 7.83 9.59 -19.84
C ASP A 45 7.82 11.08 -19.45
N GLY A 46 6.68 11.74 -19.43
CA GLY A 46 6.54 13.14 -19.05
C GLY A 46 6.66 13.46 -17.54
N THR A 47 6.89 12.46 -16.69
CA THR A 47 6.92 12.59 -15.21
C THR A 47 7.81 13.73 -14.73
N ARG A 48 9.06 13.77 -15.19
CA ARG A 48 10.05 14.78 -14.81
C ARG A 48 9.59 16.20 -15.13
N GLY A 49 9.06 16.40 -16.35
CA GLY A 49 8.58 17.72 -16.80
C GLY A 49 7.41 18.22 -15.95
N ILE A 50 6.50 17.31 -15.59
CA ILE A 50 5.38 17.60 -14.69
C ILE A 50 5.92 18.04 -13.33
N ALA A 51 6.75 17.25 -12.68
CA ALA A 51 7.30 17.56 -11.36
C ALA A 51 8.03 18.90 -11.32
N GLN A 52 8.89 19.16 -12.32
CA GLN A 52 9.61 20.44 -12.45
C GLN A 52 8.69 21.63 -12.67
N THR A 53 7.58 21.46 -13.37
CA THR A 53 6.58 22.53 -13.57
C THR A 53 5.94 22.95 -12.26
N TYR A 54 5.59 21.99 -11.38
CA TYR A 54 5.05 22.30 -10.05
C TYR A 54 6.11 22.89 -9.12
N ALA A 55 7.33 22.40 -9.13
CA ALA A 55 8.42 22.97 -8.32
C ALA A 55 8.75 24.44 -8.67
N LYS A 56 8.53 24.85 -9.93
CA LYS A 56 8.66 26.27 -10.33
C LYS A 56 7.52 27.15 -9.84
N ARG A 57 6.36 26.58 -9.52
CA ARG A 57 5.16 27.30 -9.07
C ARG A 57 5.05 27.43 -7.55
N ASP A 58 5.59 26.46 -6.81
CA ASP A 58 5.54 26.43 -5.36
C ASP A 58 6.92 26.04 -4.79
N ASN A 59 7.54 26.95 -4.04
CA ASN A 59 8.88 26.78 -3.48
C ASN A 59 8.97 25.72 -2.37
N ARG A 60 7.85 25.24 -1.86
CA ARG A 60 7.80 24.09 -0.93
C ARG A 60 8.01 22.76 -1.63
N ILE A 61 7.92 22.71 -2.97
CA ILE A 61 8.10 21.50 -3.78
C ILE A 61 9.51 21.47 -4.33
N ARG A 62 10.20 20.37 -4.12
CA ARG A 62 11.51 20.09 -4.71
C ARG A 62 11.50 18.76 -5.44
N VAL A 63 12.28 18.66 -6.51
CA VAL A 63 12.44 17.46 -7.33
C VAL A 63 13.87 16.95 -7.19
N CYS A 64 14.00 15.70 -6.78
CA CYS A 64 15.25 14.97 -6.75
C CYS A 64 15.23 13.90 -7.84
N MET A 65 16.28 13.79 -8.61
CA MET A 65 16.42 12.78 -9.67
C MET A 65 17.45 11.75 -9.24
N ASN A 66 17.16 10.49 -9.51
CA ASN A 66 18.14 9.44 -9.36
C ASN A 66 19.10 9.44 -10.57
N ASP A 67 20.39 9.23 -10.31
CA ASP A 67 21.40 9.10 -11.35
C ASP A 67 21.34 7.71 -12.00
N VAL A 68 20.86 6.72 -11.24
CA VAL A 68 20.66 5.33 -11.68
C VAL A 68 19.29 4.84 -11.25
N PHE A 69 18.72 3.93 -12.03
CA PHE A 69 17.46 3.29 -11.68
C PHE A 69 17.63 2.43 -10.42
N LEU A 70 16.78 2.66 -9.45
CA LEU A 70 16.70 1.90 -8.20
C LEU A 70 15.50 0.95 -8.22
N ASP A 71 15.57 -0.16 -7.46
CA ASP A 71 14.36 -0.92 -7.16
C ASP A 71 13.36 -0.08 -6.33
N ILE A 72 12.13 -0.56 -6.26
CA ILE A 72 11.03 0.18 -5.63
C ILE A 72 11.36 0.53 -4.18
N VAL A 73 11.82 -0.43 -3.39
CA VAL A 73 12.11 -0.22 -1.96
C VAL A 73 13.28 0.73 -1.75
N ALA A 74 14.33 0.59 -2.55
CA ALA A 74 15.48 1.50 -2.53
C ALA A 74 15.08 2.93 -2.89
N ASN A 75 14.20 3.12 -3.89
CA ASN A 75 13.68 4.44 -4.25
C ASN A 75 12.81 5.05 -3.13
N HIS A 76 11.99 4.24 -2.45
CA HIS A 76 11.23 4.69 -1.28
C HIS A 76 12.15 5.08 -0.12
N ASN A 77 13.16 4.26 0.19
CA ASN A 77 14.16 4.58 1.21
C ASN A 77 14.94 5.86 0.88
N LYS A 78 15.28 6.09 -0.40
CA LYS A 78 15.90 7.35 -0.83
C LYS A 78 14.97 8.54 -0.57
N ALA A 79 13.68 8.42 -0.89
CA ALA A 79 12.72 9.49 -0.64
C ALA A 79 12.59 9.82 0.87
N PHE A 80 12.58 8.81 1.72
CA PHE A 80 12.53 8.98 3.17
C PHE A 80 13.79 9.63 3.75
N ARG A 81 14.97 9.40 3.17
CA ARG A 81 16.21 10.10 3.58
C ARG A 81 16.23 11.59 3.20
N LEU A 82 15.39 12.00 2.27
CA LEU A 82 15.31 13.38 1.79
C LEU A 82 14.30 14.24 2.56
N ILE A 83 13.70 13.75 3.65
CA ILE A 83 12.84 14.58 4.50
C ILE A 83 13.64 15.72 5.13
N SER A 84 13.00 16.84 5.40
CA SER A 84 13.62 17.97 6.07
C SER A 84 14.15 17.57 7.46
N PRO A 85 15.35 18.00 7.88
CA PRO A 85 15.84 17.77 9.24
C PRO A 85 14.90 18.32 10.32
N ASP A 86 14.15 19.37 10.02
CA ASP A 86 13.22 20.03 10.95
C ASP A 86 11.82 19.38 10.95
N SER A 87 11.55 18.42 10.08
CA SER A 87 10.25 17.76 10.05
C SER A 87 10.01 16.91 11.29
N LYS A 88 8.80 17.00 11.83
CA LYS A 88 8.30 16.15 12.92
C LYS A 88 7.56 14.92 12.41
N TYR A 89 6.99 15.01 11.21
CA TYR A 89 6.26 13.95 10.55
C TYR A 89 6.75 13.75 9.12
N CYS A 90 6.60 12.52 8.61
CA CYS A 90 6.83 12.12 7.23
C CYS A 90 5.56 11.50 6.68
N LYS A 91 5.09 11.98 5.53
CA LYS A 91 3.93 11.45 4.80
C LYS A 91 4.35 11.00 3.43
N GLN A 92 4.24 9.70 3.12
CA GLN A 92 4.37 9.22 1.76
C GLN A 92 3.04 9.32 1.03
N VAL A 93 3.08 9.70 -0.24
CA VAL A 93 1.97 9.60 -1.18
C VAL A 93 2.49 8.91 -2.44
N SER A 94 1.90 7.78 -2.81
CA SER A 94 2.24 7.11 -4.08
C SER A 94 1.83 7.97 -5.26
N ALA A 95 2.60 7.96 -6.35
CA ALA A 95 2.41 8.88 -7.48
C ALA A 95 1.07 8.71 -8.21
N ASP A 96 0.42 7.56 -8.07
CA ASP A 96 -0.88 7.19 -8.63
C ASP A 96 -2.07 7.41 -7.66
N ASP A 97 -1.79 7.78 -6.40
CA ASP A 97 -2.76 8.02 -5.35
C ASP A 97 -3.00 9.51 -5.10
N TRP A 98 -3.91 9.83 -4.16
CA TRP A 98 -4.08 11.20 -3.66
C TRP A 98 -4.59 11.25 -2.22
N LEU A 99 -4.46 12.42 -1.60
CA LEU A 99 -4.94 12.72 -0.26
C LEU A 99 -6.23 13.55 -0.33
N PHE A 100 -7.14 13.30 0.62
CA PHE A 100 -8.25 14.21 0.87
C PHE A 100 -7.77 15.45 1.64
N PRO A 101 -8.44 16.62 1.53
CA PRO A 101 -7.91 17.90 2.01
C PRO A 101 -7.51 17.95 3.48
N GLU A 102 -8.19 17.23 4.35
CA GLU A 102 -7.93 17.24 5.81
C GLU A 102 -6.89 16.20 6.26
N CYS A 103 -6.25 15.47 5.33
CA CYS A 103 -5.42 14.32 5.67
C CYS A 103 -4.27 14.69 6.62
N LEU A 104 -3.45 15.66 6.26
CA LEU A 104 -2.31 16.05 7.09
C LEU A 104 -2.78 16.64 8.42
N GLU A 105 -3.82 17.46 8.42
CA GLU A 105 -4.33 18.12 9.63
C GLU A 105 -4.81 17.10 10.65
N ARG A 106 -5.69 16.17 10.26
CA ARG A 106 -6.23 15.16 11.18
C ARG A 106 -5.17 14.20 11.72
N MET A 107 -4.20 13.82 10.87
CA MET A 107 -3.12 12.95 11.32
C MET A 107 -2.17 13.68 12.26
N VAL A 108 -1.83 14.94 11.99
CA VAL A 108 -0.99 15.76 12.89
C VAL A 108 -1.71 15.99 14.22
N GLU A 109 -2.99 16.34 14.23
CA GLU A 109 -3.79 16.50 15.46
C GLU A 109 -3.71 15.27 16.36
N LEU A 110 -3.89 14.08 15.80
CA LEU A 110 -3.79 12.83 16.56
C LEU A 110 -2.38 12.62 17.11
N GLY A 111 -1.35 12.85 16.30
CA GLY A 111 0.04 12.69 16.70
C GLY A 111 0.47 13.67 17.79
N GLU A 112 0.04 14.95 17.71
CA GLU A 112 0.36 15.97 18.71
C GLU A 112 -0.36 15.71 20.04
N ALA A 113 -1.58 15.21 20.00
CA ALA A 113 -2.33 14.82 21.20
C ALA A 113 -1.75 13.58 21.90
N ASN A 114 -0.97 12.76 21.18
CA ASN A 114 -0.50 11.45 21.68
C ASN A 114 0.99 11.23 21.35
N PRO A 115 1.93 11.73 22.16
CA PRO A 115 3.38 11.68 21.88
C PRO A 115 3.97 10.25 21.74
N SER A 116 3.30 9.22 22.26
CA SER A 116 3.73 7.82 22.11
C SER A 116 3.45 7.25 20.71
N VAL A 117 2.59 7.91 19.93
CA VAL A 117 2.19 7.44 18.60
C VAL A 117 3.33 7.69 17.60
N GLY A 118 3.85 6.63 17.03
CA GLY A 118 4.91 6.68 16.01
C GLY A 118 4.41 6.54 14.59
N ILE A 119 3.31 5.80 14.40
CA ILE A 119 2.68 5.55 13.10
C ILE A 119 1.19 5.85 13.22
N ILE A 120 0.66 6.59 12.25
CA ILE A 120 -0.74 7.02 12.21
C ILE A 120 -1.35 6.51 10.91
N GLY A 121 -2.42 5.74 11.02
CA GLY A 121 -3.22 5.26 9.90
C GLY A 121 -4.59 5.90 9.84
N SER A 122 -5.26 5.72 8.72
CA SER A 122 -6.65 6.14 8.50
C SER A 122 -7.38 5.17 7.59
N PHE A 123 -8.69 5.30 7.48
CA PHE A 123 -9.40 4.68 6.37
C PHE A 123 -8.88 5.20 5.03
N GLN A 124 -8.94 4.34 4.03
CA GLN A 124 -8.57 4.62 2.66
C GLN A 124 -9.68 4.16 1.72
N LEU A 125 -9.99 4.97 0.73
CA LEU A 125 -10.88 4.56 -0.35
C LEU A 125 -10.05 3.86 -1.44
N CYS A 126 -10.34 2.59 -1.71
CA CYS A 126 -9.72 1.82 -2.78
C CYS A 126 -10.76 1.62 -3.88
N ASN A 127 -10.68 2.41 -4.94
CA ASN A 127 -11.70 2.51 -5.98
C ASN A 127 -13.11 2.80 -5.40
N ASP A 128 -13.92 1.77 -5.15
CA ASP A 128 -15.32 1.85 -4.72
C ASP A 128 -15.59 1.32 -3.30
N HIS A 129 -14.54 0.93 -2.57
CA HIS A 129 -14.70 0.39 -1.21
C HIS A 129 -13.71 1.02 -0.23
N VAL A 130 -14.12 1.07 1.04
CA VAL A 130 -13.28 1.55 2.14
C VAL A 130 -12.41 0.41 2.65
N ALA A 131 -11.12 0.62 2.71
CA ALA A 131 -10.13 -0.31 3.24
C ALA A 131 -9.72 0.04 4.68
N TRP A 132 -9.00 -0.90 5.29
CA TRP A 132 -8.42 -0.79 6.64
C TRP A 132 -9.45 -0.76 7.77
N LEU A 133 -10.55 -1.48 7.56
CA LEU A 133 -11.63 -1.67 8.52
C LEU A 133 -11.21 -2.72 9.57
N GLY A 134 -10.70 -2.34 10.70
CA GLY A 134 -10.26 -3.33 11.68
C GLY A 134 -10.04 -2.76 13.08
N PHE A 135 -10.03 -1.44 13.17
CA PHE A 135 -9.90 -0.74 14.44
C PHE A 135 -11.27 -0.44 15.03
N GLU A 136 -11.38 -0.55 16.36
CA GLU A 136 -12.63 -0.39 17.10
C GLU A 136 -12.78 1.05 17.60
N TYR A 137 -13.77 1.75 17.07
CA TYR A 137 -14.18 3.07 17.56
C TYR A 137 -14.74 2.96 18.99
N PRO A 138 -14.46 3.91 19.91
CA PRO A 138 -13.78 5.20 19.70
C PRO A 138 -12.27 5.21 20.02
N LYS A 139 -11.66 4.08 20.33
CA LYS A 139 -10.24 4.01 20.70
C LYS A 139 -9.35 4.39 19.50
N GLN A 140 -8.61 5.49 19.63
CA GLN A 140 -7.75 6.01 18.56
C GLN A 140 -6.28 5.62 18.72
N VAL A 141 -5.84 5.22 19.91
CA VAL A 141 -4.44 4.87 20.18
C VAL A 141 -4.35 3.45 20.69
N PHE A 142 -3.50 2.68 20.05
CA PHE A 142 -3.25 1.27 20.32
C PHE A 142 -1.77 1.07 20.61
N SER A 143 -1.40 0.22 21.58
CA SER A 143 0.00 -0.13 21.73
C SER A 143 0.49 -0.87 20.49
N GLY A 144 1.73 -0.61 20.08
CA GLY A 144 2.29 -1.29 18.92
C GLY A 144 2.27 -2.82 19.09
N ARG A 145 2.52 -3.30 20.32
CA ARG A 145 2.43 -4.73 20.64
C ARG A 145 1.02 -5.29 20.42
N GLU A 146 -0.02 -4.57 20.85
CA GLU A 146 -1.42 -5.00 20.66
C GLU A 146 -1.75 -5.16 19.17
N VAL A 147 -1.42 -4.14 18.37
CA VAL A 147 -1.73 -4.13 16.93
C VAL A 147 -0.99 -5.23 16.20
N CYS A 148 0.33 -5.32 16.38
CA CYS A 148 1.16 -6.32 15.70
C CYS A 148 0.75 -7.75 16.10
N ARG A 149 0.47 -7.97 17.38
CA ARG A 149 -0.03 -9.26 17.87
C ARG A 149 -1.36 -9.63 17.23
N ARG A 150 -2.32 -8.71 17.13
CA ARG A 150 -3.61 -8.95 16.46
C ARG A 150 -3.42 -9.34 15.00
N ILE A 151 -2.51 -8.69 14.28
CA ILE A 151 -2.21 -9.02 12.88
C ILE A 151 -1.67 -10.46 12.77
N PHE A 152 -0.68 -10.82 13.59
CA PHE A 152 -0.11 -12.17 13.54
C PHE A 152 -1.10 -13.27 13.97
N LEU A 153 -1.99 -13.01 14.92
CA LEU A 153 -2.97 -13.99 15.39
C LEU A 153 -4.20 -14.09 14.49
N GLY A 154 -4.64 -12.97 13.90
CA GLY A 154 -5.84 -12.90 13.06
C GLY A 154 -5.65 -13.40 11.63
N GLY A 155 -4.41 -13.40 11.13
CA GLY A 155 -4.07 -13.72 9.73
C GLY A 155 -4.42 -12.59 8.76
N GLU A 156 -3.99 -12.73 7.50
CA GLU A 156 -3.99 -11.71 6.44
C GLU A 156 -5.35 -11.06 6.10
N ARG A 157 -6.48 -11.63 6.55
CA ARG A 157 -7.80 -11.25 6.05
C ARG A 157 -8.55 -10.22 6.86
N THR A 158 -8.11 -9.93 8.07
CA THR A 158 -8.97 -9.20 9.02
C THR A 158 -8.45 -7.84 9.43
N PHE A 159 -7.17 -7.55 9.19
CA PHE A 159 -6.56 -6.39 9.79
C PHE A 159 -5.20 -6.08 9.17
N GLY A 160 -4.93 -4.83 8.87
CA GLY A 160 -3.65 -4.35 8.34
C GLY A 160 -3.32 -2.96 8.86
N PHE A 161 -2.08 -2.53 8.73
CA PHE A 161 -1.68 -1.19 9.15
C PHE A 161 -2.21 -0.10 8.21
N GLY A 162 -2.21 -0.37 6.92
CA GLY A 162 -2.49 0.57 5.86
C GLY A 162 -1.52 0.44 4.68
N SER A 163 -1.79 1.12 3.59
CA SER A 163 -0.84 1.35 2.50
C SER A 163 0.08 2.52 2.83
N PRO A 164 1.22 2.70 2.16
CA PRO A 164 2.09 3.87 2.37
C PRO A 164 1.34 5.21 2.27
N THR A 165 0.36 5.31 1.35
CA THR A 165 -0.46 6.53 1.20
C THR A 165 -1.46 6.72 2.34
N SER A 166 -1.90 5.68 3.05
CA SER A 166 -2.81 5.80 4.20
C SER A 166 -2.09 6.03 5.53
N LEU A 167 -0.76 5.93 5.55
CA LEU A 167 0.06 6.03 6.76
C LEU A 167 0.81 7.37 6.83
N MET A 168 1.04 7.85 8.05
CA MET A 168 1.98 8.93 8.37
C MET A 168 2.90 8.47 9.51
N TYR A 169 4.16 8.85 9.45
CA TYR A 169 5.20 8.38 10.37
C TYR A 169 5.81 9.55 11.12
N ARG A 170 6.20 9.36 12.37
CA ARG A 170 7.08 10.30 13.05
C ARG A 170 8.45 10.32 12.37
N ALA A 171 8.97 11.50 12.13
CA ALA A 171 10.22 11.68 11.40
C ALA A 171 11.45 11.15 12.16
N ASP A 172 11.40 11.08 13.49
CA ASP A 172 12.44 10.44 14.29
C ASP A 172 12.55 8.93 13.99
N LEU A 173 11.43 8.24 13.79
CA LEU A 173 11.43 6.83 13.35
C LEU A 173 12.02 6.66 11.95
N VAL A 174 11.73 7.62 11.06
CA VAL A 174 12.26 7.60 9.69
C VAL A 174 13.78 7.77 9.67
N ARG A 175 14.32 8.51 10.63
CA ARG A 175 15.77 8.75 10.78
C ARG A 175 16.50 7.65 11.57
N LEU A 176 15.77 6.65 12.13
CA LEU A 176 16.38 5.53 12.81
C LEU A 176 17.01 4.55 11.81
N GLY A 177 18.32 4.61 11.65
CA GLY A 177 19.09 3.72 10.79
C GLY A 177 19.13 4.15 9.33
N GLU A 178 19.78 3.33 8.51
CA GLU A 178 20.04 3.66 7.11
C GLU A 178 18.81 3.44 6.23
N GLU A 179 17.95 2.48 6.58
CA GLU A 179 16.77 2.10 5.80
C GLU A 179 15.53 2.04 6.69
N PHE A 180 14.52 2.80 6.29
CA PHE A 180 13.21 2.76 6.94
C PHE A 180 12.46 1.50 6.57
N PHE A 181 12.37 1.19 5.29
CA PHE A 181 11.76 -0.04 4.77
C PHE A 181 12.81 -1.15 4.73
N PRO A 182 12.74 -2.13 5.66
CA PRO A 182 13.63 -3.27 5.64
C PRO A 182 13.16 -4.22 4.56
N ASN A 183 14.09 -4.87 3.87
CA ASN A 183 13.77 -5.90 2.89
C ASN A 183 13.08 -5.44 1.58
N PRO A 184 13.65 -5.69 0.42
CA PRO A 184 12.93 -5.52 -0.84
C PRO A 184 11.84 -6.60 -0.98
N SER A 185 10.65 -6.34 -0.46
CA SER A 185 9.52 -7.25 -0.56
C SER A 185 8.22 -6.47 -0.82
N PRO A 186 7.17 -7.11 -1.36
CA PRO A 186 5.85 -6.48 -1.49
C PRO A 186 5.22 -6.03 -0.16
N HIS A 187 5.76 -6.50 0.97
CA HIS A 187 5.36 -6.15 2.32
C HIS A 187 6.33 -5.22 3.04
N ALA A 188 7.21 -4.52 2.32
CA ALA A 188 8.22 -3.67 2.95
C ALA A 188 7.63 -2.58 3.86
N ASP A 189 6.46 -2.04 3.50
CA ASP A 189 5.64 -1.13 4.30
C ASP A 189 5.12 -1.79 5.60
N THR A 190 4.57 -2.99 5.49
CA THR A 190 4.11 -3.79 6.63
C THR A 190 5.27 -4.20 7.54
N SER A 191 6.39 -4.63 6.95
CA SER A 191 7.63 -4.97 7.69
C SER A 191 8.18 -3.76 8.45
N ALA A 192 8.14 -2.56 7.86
CA ALA A 192 8.50 -1.31 8.54
C ALA A 192 7.59 -1.03 9.73
N CYS A 193 6.27 -1.26 9.60
CA CYS A 193 5.35 -1.13 10.71
C CYS A 193 5.68 -2.11 11.85
N PHE A 194 5.93 -3.38 11.56
CA PHE A 194 6.37 -4.35 12.57
C PHE A 194 7.68 -3.93 13.26
N LYS A 195 8.64 -3.40 12.50
CA LYS A 195 9.93 -2.93 13.05
C LYS A 195 9.73 -1.77 14.03
N HIS A 196 9.00 -0.74 13.63
CA HIS A 196 8.92 0.52 14.38
C HIS A 196 7.87 0.50 15.51
N LEU A 197 6.84 -0.34 15.42
CA LEU A 197 5.84 -0.51 16.47
C LEU A 197 6.31 -1.34 17.67
N GLN A 198 7.54 -1.86 17.65
CA GLN A 198 8.13 -2.48 18.85
C GLN A 198 8.26 -1.47 20.00
N ASN A 199 8.54 -0.21 19.68
CA ASN A 199 8.84 0.85 20.64
C ASN A 199 7.92 2.07 20.53
N SER A 200 6.81 1.98 19.79
CA SER A 200 5.86 3.07 19.63
C SER A 200 4.42 2.56 19.59
N SER A 201 3.46 3.49 19.73
CA SER A 201 2.04 3.22 19.58
C SER A 201 1.59 3.47 18.15
N PHE A 202 0.48 2.84 17.78
CA PHE A 202 -0.22 3.07 16.52
C PHE A 202 -1.45 3.95 16.78
N GLY A 203 -1.57 5.04 16.01
CA GLY A 203 -2.75 5.91 16.02
C GLY A 203 -3.66 5.62 14.84
N PHE A 204 -4.98 5.75 15.01
CA PHE A 204 -5.92 5.56 13.91
C PHE A 204 -6.96 6.69 13.85
N VAL A 205 -7.05 7.35 12.71
CA VAL A 205 -8.05 8.37 12.40
C VAL A 205 -9.23 7.71 11.70
N TYR A 206 -10.42 7.72 12.32
CA TYR A 206 -11.65 7.11 11.79
C TYR A 206 -12.29 7.98 10.70
N GLN A 207 -11.52 8.33 9.69
CA GLN A 207 -11.93 9.14 8.54
C GLN A 207 -11.25 8.61 7.28
N VAL A 208 -11.92 8.69 6.14
CA VAL A 208 -11.29 8.41 4.84
C VAL A 208 -10.43 9.61 4.46
N LEU A 209 -9.11 9.44 4.51
CA LEU A 209 -8.15 10.53 4.30
C LEU A 209 -7.26 10.36 3.07
N SER A 210 -7.34 9.21 2.41
CA SER A 210 -6.58 8.94 1.19
C SER A 210 -7.36 8.06 0.21
N TYR A 211 -6.96 8.13 -1.05
CA TYR A 211 -7.47 7.29 -2.12
C TYR A 211 -6.33 6.51 -2.74
N GLU A 212 -6.53 5.20 -2.91
CA GLU A 212 -5.64 4.29 -3.62
C GLU A 212 -6.24 3.91 -4.97
N ARG A 213 -5.48 4.15 -6.01
CA ARG A 213 -5.86 3.74 -7.36
C ARG A 213 -5.42 2.30 -7.63
N SER A 214 -6.36 1.45 -8.02
CA SER A 214 -6.02 0.11 -8.50
C SER A 214 -5.98 0.08 -10.03
N HIS A 215 -4.84 -0.26 -10.59
CA HIS A 215 -4.66 -0.49 -12.04
C HIS A 215 -3.68 -1.64 -12.30
N THR A 216 -3.64 -2.13 -13.54
CA THR A 216 -2.89 -3.35 -13.88
C THR A 216 -1.37 -3.21 -13.79
N ALA A 217 -0.85 -1.99 -13.81
CA ALA A 217 0.59 -1.73 -13.74
C ALA A 217 1.12 -1.52 -12.32
N THR A 218 0.28 -1.60 -11.27
CA THR A 218 0.73 -1.46 -9.89
C THR A 218 1.59 -2.65 -9.45
N GLU A 219 2.54 -2.42 -8.52
CA GLU A 219 3.33 -3.50 -7.92
C GLU A 219 2.43 -4.52 -7.20
N THR A 220 1.34 -4.06 -6.60
CA THR A 220 0.31 -4.93 -6.02
C THR A 220 -0.26 -5.91 -7.04
N SER A 221 -0.50 -5.47 -8.27
CA SER A 221 -1.02 -6.33 -9.33
C SER A 221 0.03 -7.35 -9.79
N ARG A 222 1.30 -6.95 -9.95
CA ARG A 222 2.41 -7.86 -10.28
C ARG A 222 2.67 -8.88 -9.18
N SER A 223 2.65 -8.45 -7.93
CA SER A 223 2.85 -9.32 -6.77
C SER A 223 1.75 -10.37 -6.61
N LYS A 224 0.51 -10.08 -7.06
CA LYS A 224 -0.60 -11.04 -7.05
C LYS A 224 -0.36 -12.22 -8.01
N ASP A 225 0.31 -12.01 -9.14
CA ASP A 225 0.55 -13.07 -10.13
C ASP A 225 1.47 -14.15 -9.56
N LEU A 226 2.52 -13.77 -8.84
CA LEU A 226 3.40 -14.70 -8.13
C LEU A 226 2.95 -15.02 -6.69
N ASN A 227 1.88 -14.39 -6.20
CA ASN A 227 1.44 -14.48 -4.80
C ASN A 227 2.56 -14.30 -3.77
N ARG A 228 3.40 -13.27 -3.97
CA ARG A 228 4.55 -12.97 -3.11
C ARG A 228 4.17 -12.66 -1.66
N TYR A 229 2.92 -12.25 -1.42
CA TYR A 229 2.44 -11.87 -0.09
C TYR A 229 2.50 -13.01 0.93
N SER A 230 2.21 -14.25 0.53
CA SER A 230 2.27 -15.39 1.46
C SER A 230 3.69 -15.63 1.99
N SER A 231 4.70 -15.51 1.13
CA SER A 231 6.11 -15.66 1.53
C SER A 231 6.59 -14.48 2.36
N ALA A 232 6.16 -13.26 2.02
CA ALA A 232 6.51 -12.05 2.77
C ALA A 232 5.91 -12.09 4.19
N TYR A 233 4.64 -12.51 4.33
CA TYR A 233 4.02 -12.66 5.64
C TYR A 233 4.71 -13.72 6.51
N LEU A 234 5.09 -14.87 5.94
CA LEU A 234 5.85 -15.90 6.67
C LEU A 234 7.21 -15.35 7.11
N HIS A 235 7.89 -14.59 6.25
CA HIS A 235 9.13 -13.91 6.59
C HIS A 235 8.95 -12.94 7.78
N ASP A 236 7.93 -12.08 7.73
CA ASP A 236 7.64 -11.13 8.81
C ASP A 236 7.30 -11.84 10.12
N LEU A 237 6.58 -12.96 10.07
CA LEU A 237 6.28 -13.78 11.23
C LEU A 237 7.54 -14.40 11.84
N ILE A 238 8.49 -14.86 11.02
CA ILE A 238 9.78 -15.41 11.49
C ILE A 238 10.61 -14.30 12.13
N LEU A 239 10.71 -13.14 11.49
CA LEU A 239 11.59 -12.04 11.91
C LEU A 239 11.03 -11.26 13.10
N TYR A 240 9.78 -10.88 13.05
CA TYR A 240 9.15 -10.01 14.04
C TYR A 240 8.24 -10.72 15.04
N GLY A 241 7.74 -11.90 14.70
CA GLY A 241 6.87 -12.71 15.57
C GLY A 241 7.41 -12.88 16.99
N PRO A 242 8.71 -13.17 17.20
CA PRO A 242 9.29 -13.29 18.54
C PRO A 242 9.15 -12.05 19.44
N SER A 243 9.03 -10.85 18.85
CA SER A 243 8.84 -9.59 19.60
C SER A 243 7.40 -9.40 20.09
N TYR A 244 6.43 -10.09 19.48
CA TYR A 244 5.00 -9.84 19.70
C TYR A 244 4.22 -11.02 20.25
N LEU A 245 4.67 -12.24 19.97
CA LEU A 245 4.01 -13.49 20.34
C LEU A 245 4.81 -14.23 21.41
N ASP A 246 4.11 -14.98 22.26
CA ASP A 246 4.80 -15.96 23.10
C ASP A 246 5.29 -17.17 22.27
N LYS A 247 6.11 -18.03 22.91
CA LYS A 247 6.71 -19.18 22.21
C LYS A 247 5.66 -20.16 21.65
N GLN A 248 4.56 -20.37 22.37
CA GLN A 248 3.52 -21.30 21.95
C GLN A 248 2.71 -20.73 20.78
N GLU A 249 2.33 -19.46 20.88
CA GLU A 249 1.61 -18.74 19.82
C GLU A 249 2.44 -18.68 18.55
N LEU A 250 3.73 -18.31 18.65
CA LEU A 250 4.63 -18.25 17.51
C LEU A 250 4.73 -19.61 16.82
N ALA A 251 4.96 -20.68 17.59
CA ALA A 251 5.04 -22.02 17.03
C ALA A 251 3.75 -22.45 16.32
N GLN A 252 2.59 -22.13 16.90
CA GLN A 252 1.30 -22.41 16.30
C GLN A 252 1.08 -21.61 15.01
N GLN A 253 1.41 -20.31 14.99
CA GLN A 253 1.25 -19.46 13.82
C GLN A 253 2.23 -19.86 12.70
N LEU A 254 3.48 -20.17 13.00
CA LEU A 254 4.44 -20.68 12.03
C LEU A 254 3.93 -21.98 11.38
N LYS A 255 3.50 -22.94 12.20
CA LYS A 255 2.91 -24.20 11.70
C LYS A 255 1.71 -23.94 10.79
N LYS A 256 0.78 -23.09 11.20
CA LYS A 256 -0.43 -22.73 10.44
C LYS A 256 -0.07 -22.08 9.11
N ASN A 257 0.88 -21.14 9.12
CA ASN A 257 1.27 -20.40 7.92
C ASN A 257 2.03 -21.28 6.93
N VAL A 258 2.96 -22.09 7.40
CA VAL A 258 3.68 -23.08 6.56
C VAL A 258 2.69 -24.06 5.93
N GLN A 259 1.74 -24.60 6.71
CA GLN A 259 0.70 -25.49 6.17
C GLN A 259 -0.19 -24.78 5.14
N SER A 260 -0.57 -23.52 5.40
CA SER A 260 -1.35 -22.72 4.45
C SER A 260 -0.58 -22.47 3.16
N TYR A 261 0.72 -22.20 3.26
CA TYR A 261 1.59 -21.98 2.12
C TYR A 261 1.73 -23.26 1.27
N HIS A 262 1.99 -24.42 1.89
CA HIS A 262 2.03 -25.71 1.17
C HIS A 262 0.68 -26.03 0.51
N ARG A 263 -0.45 -25.74 1.19
CA ARG A 263 -1.79 -25.92 0.58
C ARG A 263 -2.00 -25.01 -0.64
N PHE A 264 -1.51 -23.77 -0.57
CA PHE A 264 -1.55 -22.86 -1.70
C PHE A 264 -0.72 -23.41 -2.87
N LEU A 265 0.49 -23.89 -2.64
CA LEU A 265 1.34 -24.50 -3.67
C LEU A 265 0.72 -25.76 -4.24
N ALA A 266 0.15 -26.63 -3.39
CA ALA A 266 -0.53 -27.83 -3.80
C ALA A 266 -1.68 -27.53 -4.78
N VAL A 267 -2.54 -26.56 -4.44
CA VAL A 267 -3.64 -26.16 -5.32
C VAL A 267 -3.12 -25.65 -6.68
N ASN A 268 -2.03 -24.86 -6.68
CA ASN A 268 -1.44 -24.36 -7.93
C ASN A 268 -0.76 -25.45 -8.75
N TYR A 269 -0.23 -26.49 -8.14
CA TYR A 269 0.34 -27.66 -8.82
C TYR A 269 -0.73 -28.43 -9.62
N PHE A 270 -1.91 -28.63 -9.03
CA PHE A 270 -2.98 -29.42 -9.68
C PHE A 270 -3.81 -28.63 -10.69
N VAL A 271 -3.97 -27.34 -10.48
CA VAL A 271 -4.67 -26.48 -11.46
C VAL A 271 -3.79 -26.21 -12.70
N GLY A 272 -2.51 -26.55 -12.66
CA GLY A 272 -1.66 -26.88 -13.80
C GLY A 272 -1.19 -25.75 -14.70
N PHE A 273 -1.30 -24.45 -14.29
CA PHE A 273 -1.03 -23.32 -15.21
C PHE A 273 -0.03 -22.31 -14.65
N ARG A 274 0.88 -22.72 -13.77
CA ARG A 274 1.95 -21.83 -13.31
C ARG A 274 3.22 -22.08 -14.09
N ASP A 275 3.86 -21.01 -14.50
CA ASP A 275 5.13 -21.05 -15.24
C ASP A 275 6.32 -21.42 -14.34
N LYS A 276 7.47 -21.59 -14.97
CA LYS A 276 8.71 -21.93 -14.28
C LYS A 276 9.15 -20.84 -13.31
N GLU A 277 8.85 -19.57 -13.61
CA GLU A 277 9.19 -18.43 -12.77
C GLU A 277 8.49 -18.50 -11.41
N PHE A 278 7.18 -18.83 -11.40
CA PHE A 278 6.41 -19.04 -10.18
C PHE A 278 7.04 -20.11 -9.28
N TRP A 279 7.36 -21.28 -9.84
CA TRP A 279 7.91 -22.39 -9.05
C TRP A 279 9.32 -22.07 -8.52
N ASN A 280 10.20 -21.52 -9.37
CA ASN A 280 11.54 -21.13 -8.98
C ASN A 280 11.50 -20.08 -7.84
N TYR A 281 10.58 -19.10 -7.91
CA TYR A 281 10.42 -18.11 -6.87
C TYR A 281 10.04 -18.75 -5.53
N HIS A 282 9.00 -19.60 -5.51
CA HIS A 282 8.51 -20.18 -4.27
C HIS A 282 9.45 -21.20 -3.66
N GLU A 283 10.11 -22.01 -4.48
CA GLU A 283 11.12 -22.97 -4.04
C GLU A 283 12.30 -22.27 -3.35
N LYS A 284 12.91 -21.32 -4.05
CA LYS A 284 14.00 -20.50 -3.51
C LYS A 284 13.58 -19.78 -2.22
N ARG A 285 12.40 -19.19 -2.22
CA ARG A 285 11.94 -18.40 -1.08
C ARG A 285 11.65 -19.26 0.15
N LEU A 286 11.07 -20.46 0.00
CA LEU A 286 10.88 -21.41 1.10
C LEU A 286 12.21 -21.91 1.66
N GLU A 287 13.20 -22.16 0.82
CA GLU A 287 14.55 -22.53 1.25
C GLU A 287 15.19 -21.41 2.09
N GLU A 288 15.16 -20.17 1.62
CA GLU A 288 15.65 -19.00 2.35
C GLU A 288 14.96 -18.82 3.73
N LEU A 289 13.69 -19.18 3.84
CA LEU A 289 12.92 -19.09 5.07
C LEU A 289 13.13 -20.28 6.02
N GLY A 290 13.97 -21.26 5.65
CA GLY A 290 14.24 -22.46 6.46
C GLY A 290 13.14 -23.53 6.40
N TYR A 291 12.24 -23.44 5.42
CA TYR A 291 11.17 -24.41 5.17
C TYR A 291 11.28 -24.98 3.74
N PRO A 292 12.34 -25.74 3.41
CA PRO A 292 12.59 -26.19 2.05
C PRO A 292 11.37 -26.92 1.48
N PHE A 293 11.19 -26.78 0.18
CA PHE A 293 10.09 -27.42 -0.55
C PHE A 293 10.08 -28.92 -0.31
N ASN A 294 8.97 -29.43 0.24
CA ASN A 294 8.83 -30.83 0.57
C ASN A 294 7.66 -31.45 -0.20
N LEU A 295 7.98 -32.34 -1.15
CA LEU A 295 6.99 -33.00 -1.99
C LEU A 295 6.00 -33.84 -1.15
N ILE A 296 6.45 -34.45 -0.05
CA ILE A 296 5.55 -35.20 0.84
C ILE A 296 4.58 -34.29 1.55
N ALA A 297 5.03 -33.11 2.01
CA ALA A 297 4.15 -32.10 2.61
C ALA A 297 3.15 -31.55 1.57
N LEU A 298 3.58 -31.39 0.33
CA LEU A 298 2.72 -31.00 -0.78
C LEU A 298 1.64 -32.06 -1.05
N LEU A 299 2.03 -33.34 -1.16
CA LEU A 299 1.09 -34.45 -1.37
C LEU A 299 0.09 -34.62 -0.21
N LYS A 300 0.54 -34.49 1.04
CA LYS A 300 -0.35 -34.47 2.22
C LYS A 300 -1.32 -33.29 2.18
N ALA A 301 -0.86 -32.09 1.86
CA ALA A 301 -1.72 -30.91 1.73
C ALA A 301 -2.75 -31.07 0.60
N THR A 302 -2.38 -31.75 -0.48
CA THR A 302 -3.25 -32.10 -1.60
C THR A 302 -4.31 -33.11 -1.22
N GLY A 303 -3.91 -34.21 -0.59
CA GLY A 303 -4.87 -35.22 -0.13
C GLY A 303 -5.92 -34.63 0.79
N LEU A 304 -5.51 -33.77 1.73
CA LEU A 304 -6.43 -33.03 2.60
C LEU A 304 -7.35 -32.08 1.83
N ALA A 305 -6.83 -31.36 0.83
CA ALA A 305 -7.62 -30.46 0.01
C ALA A 305 -8.63 -31.24 -0.85
N PHE A 306 -8.25 -32.38 -1.39
CA PHE A 306 -9.12 -33.28 -2.14
C PHE A 306 -10.21 -33.86 -1.25
N CYS A 307 -9.89 -34.39 -0.08
CA CYS A 307 -10.88 -34.88 0.88
C CYS A 307 -11.89 -33.79 1.28
N GLN A 308 -11.42 -32.55 1.53
CA GLN A 308 -12.32 -31.42 1.82
C GLN A 308 -13.22 -31.06 0.63
N ALA A 309 -12.71 -31.14 -0.60
CA ALA A 309 -13.52 -30.90 -1.80
C ALA A 309 -14.58 -31.97 -2.01
N VAL A 310 -14.29 -33.22 -1.72
CA VAL A 310 -15.23 -34.34 -1.78
C VAL A 310 -16.30 -34.25 -0.67
N LEU A 311 -15.89 -33.91 0.54
CA LEU A 311 -16.81 -33.77 1.69
C LEU A 311 -17.70 -32.52 1.61
N HIS A 312 -17.23 -31.46 0.92
CA HIS A 312 -17.96 -30.19 0.79
C HIS A 312 -17.99 -29.68 -0.66
N PRO A 313 -18.63 -30.41 -1.60
CA PRO A 313 -18.57 -30.10 -3.03
C PRO A 313 -19.12 -28.71 -3.38
N GLY A 314 -20.15 -28.24 -2.73
CA GLY A 314 -20.72 -26.90 -2.95
C GLY A 314 -19.74 -25.76 -2.63
N GLN A 315 -18.94 -25.91 -1.58
CA GLN A 315 -17.91 -24.92 -1.24
C GLN A 315 -16.71 -24.98 -2.20
N ALA A 316 -16.36 -26.17 -2.67
CA ALA A 316 -15.26 -26.37 -3.63
C ALA A 316 -15.65 -25.77 -5.00
N ILE A 317 -16.84 -26.03 -5.47
CA ILE A 317 -17.41 -25.48 -6.72
C ILE A 317 -17.51 -23.96 -6.62
N GLY A 318 -18.02 -23.42 -5.52
CA GLY A 318 -18.13 -21.97 -5.30
C GLY A 318 -16.78 -21.25 -5.30
N LYS A 319 -15.73 -21.86 -4.72
CA LYS A 319 -14.37 -21.34 -4.77
C LYS A 319 -13.76 -21.44 -6.18
N MET A 320 -14.04 -22.49 -6.90
CA MET A 320 -13.60 -22.69 -8.29
C MET A 320 -14.30 -21.69 -9.23
N TRP A 321 -15.61 -21.50 -9.09
CA TRP A 321 -16.37 -20.50 -9.83
C TRP A 321 -15.89 -19.07 -9.59
N LYS A 322 -15.64 -18.69 -8.34
CA LYS A 322 -15.05 -17.38 -8.03
C LYS A 322 -13.68 -17.19 -8.68
N ARG A 323 -12.85 -18.21 -8.76
CA ARG A 323 -11.54 -18.15 -9.45
C ARG A 323 -11.68 -18.08 -10.96
N LEU A 324 -12.57 -18.85 -11.55
CA LEU A 324 -12.84 -18.83 -13.00
C LEU A 324 -13.50 -17.52 -13.42
N SER A 325 -14.39 -16.96 -12.63
CA SER A 325 -15.00 -15.65 -12.91
C SER A 325 -13.99 -14.51 -12.83
N HIS A 326 -13.01 -14.58 -11.92
CA HIS A 326 -11.91 -13.61 -11.88
C HIS A 326 -10.93 -13.76 -13.07
N THR A 327 -10.77 -14.98 -13.62
CA THR A 327 -9.95 -15.20 -14.84
C THR A 327 -10.71 -14.82 -16.11
N SER A 328 -12.02 -15.03 -16.18
CA SER A 328 -12.83 -14.65 -17.35
C SER A 328 -13.03 -13.13 -17.49
N TRP A 329 -12.87 -12.36 -16.42
CA TRP A 329 -12.84 -10.90 -16.49
C TRP A 329 -11.58 -10.34 -17.18
N ARG A 330 -10.52 -11.11 -17.30
CA ARG A 330 -9.31 -10.72 -18.03
C ARG A 330 -9.50 -10.63 -19.56
N PHE A 331 -10.54 -11.24 -20.11
CA PHE A 331 -10.80 -11.24 -21.57
C PHE A 331 -11.96 -10.32 -22.03
N LYS A 332 -12.64 -9.63 -21.12
CA LYS A 332 -13.55 -8.56 -21.50
C LYS A 332 -12.76 -7.26 -21.55
N THR A 333 -12.36 -6.89 -22.76
CA THR A 333 -11.93 -5.52 -23.08
C THR A 333 -12.95 -4.56 -22.51
N GLN A 334 -12.57 -3.76 -21.55
CA GLN A 334 -13.39 -2.61 -21.16
C GLN A 334 -13.55 -1.74 -22.41
N PRO A 335 -14.78 -1.27 -22.71
CA PRO A 335 -14.93 -0.24 -23.72
C PRO A 335 -14.09 0.95 -23.26
N SER A 336 -13.30 1.48 -24.18
CA SER A 336 -12.57 2.74 -23.99
C SER A 336 -13.55 3.77 -23.41
N PRO A 337 -13.17 4.58 -22.41
CA PRO A 337 -14.03 5.65 -21.97
C PRO A 337 -14.38 6.51 -23.18
N PRO A 338 -15.66 6.98 -23.30
CA PRO A 338 -16.05 7.80 -24.42
C PRO A 338 -15.07 8.98 -24.52
N GLY A 339 -14.50 9.13 -25.70
CA GLY A 339 -13.46 10.12 -25.97
C GLY A 339 -13.96 11.50 -25.55
N LEU A 340 -13.15 12.21 -24.80
CA LEU A 340 -13.19 13.66 -24.75
C LEU A 340 -12.88 14.12 -26.18
N GLU A 341 -13.94 14.29 -26.97
CA GLU A 341 -13.87 15.07 -28.20
C GLU A 341 -13.39 16.46 -27.81
N THR A 342 -12.18 16.78 -28.24
CA THR A 342 -11.68 18.16 -28.28
C THR A 342 -12.59 18.93 -29.23
N SER A 343 -13.59 19.62 -28.65
CA SER A 343 -14.39 20.59 -29.38
C SER A 343 -13.58 21.88 -29.59
N GLY A 344 -12.62 21.81 -30.52
CA GLY A 344 -12.13 22.96 -31.25
C GLY A 344 -12.90 22.99 -32.56
N ASP A 345 -13.86 23.84 -32.66
CA ASP A 345 -14.57 24.40 -33.81
C ASP A 345 -16.09 24.24 -33.70
N LYS A 346 -16.70 25.24 -33.08
CA LYS A 346 -18.04 25.78 -33.38
C LYS A 346 -18.43 26.82 -32.33
N LEU A 347 -17.71 27.93 -32.33
CA LEU A 347 -18.14 29.18 -31.72
C LEU A 347 -18.30 30.22 -32.86
N LYS A 348 -19.34 30.02 -33.66
CA LYS A 348 -19.96 31.10 -34.46
C LYS A 348 -21.46 30.88 -34.40
N ASP A 349 -22.16 31.99 -34.05
CA ASP A 349 -23.59 32.16 -34.08
C ASP A 349 -24.40 31.59 -32.88
N ARG A 350 -24.36 32.28 -31.76
CA ARG A 350 -25.56 32.52 -30.95
C ARG A 350 -25.56 33.95 -30.36
N LYS A 351 -26.53 34.73 -30.87
CA LYS A 351 -26.86 36.09 -30.40
C LYS A 351 -27.25 36.07 -28.92
N LEU A 352 -26.72 37.03 -28.20
CA LEU A 352 -27.14 37.39 -26.84
C LEU A 352 -28.64 37.76 -26.85
N SER A 353 -29.43 37.08 -26.08
CA SER A 353 -30.75 37.53 -25.60
C SER A 353 -30.64 37.82 -24.10
N SER A 354 -31.11 38.99 -23.73
CA SER A 354 -31.06 39.65 -22.43
C SER A 354 -31.72 38.83 -21.29
N PRO A 355 -31.32 39.04 -20.03
CA PRO A 355 -31.98 38.39 -18.89
C PRO A 355 -33.30 39.11 -18.54
N PRO A 356 -34.30 38.36 -18.02
CA PRO A 356 -35.53 38.97 -17.49
C PRO A 356 -35.25 39.60 -16.11
N GLN A 357 -35.69 40.85 -15.99
CA GLN A 357 -35.90 41.54 -14.71
C GLN A 357 -37.14 41.00 -14.00
N ASN A 358 -37.13 41.11 -12.69
CA ASN A 358 -38.19 40.95 -11.68
C ASN A 358 -38.30 39.55 -11.01
N LEU A 359 -37.96 39.57 -9.69
CA LEU A 359 -38.99 39.57 -8.64
C LEU A 359 -38.34 39.83 -7.27
N ARG A 360 -38.99 40.69 -6.53
CA ARG A 360 -38.77 41.20 -5.17
C ARG A 360 -38.43 40.16 -4.12
#